data_3e0c863de26dbbd93ec08919cf2ebeba
#
_entry.id   3e0c863de26dbbd93ec08919cf2ebeba
#
_cell.length_a   1.000
_cell.length_b   1.000
_cell.length_c   1.000
_cell.angle_alpha   90.00
_cell.angle_beta   90.00
_cell.angle_gamma   90.00
#
_symmetry.space_group_name_H-M   'P 1'
#
loop_
_entity.id
_entity.type
_entity.pdbx_description
1 polymer ?
#
loop_
_entity_poly.entity_id
_entity_poly.type
_entity_poly.pdbx_seq_one_letter_code
_entity_poly.pdbx_strand_id
1 'polypeptide(L)'
;TGESEVYYQKNWFDINKLDQNIDINGDLQPLVDAYLSCYAATDEKHDPKNCPLTEEDLIATRGIEVGHIFYFGTKYSDALNASVVGYDGIENHVHMGSYGVGVSRLVGAIIEASHDEKGIVWPEAVAPFDIGLVNVKIDDVKCSEICHEFYRRLHESGLDILYDDRDERTGSKLADMDLI
;
A
#
# COMPACT_ATOMS: atom_id res chain seq x y z
N THR A 1 -1.60 -11.37 -9.21
CA THR A 1 -1.04 -12.18 -8.11
C THR A 1 -1.72 -11.81 -6.82
N GLY A 2 -1.69 -12.69 -5.84
CA GLY A 2 -2.33 -12.55 -4.54
C GLY A 2 -2.54 -13.91 -3.90
N GLU A 3 -2.59 -13.96 -2.57
CA GLU A 3 -2.73 -15.22 -1.83
C GLU A 3 -4.18 -15.68 -1.82
N SER A 4 -5.14 -14.75 -1.77
CA SER A 4 -6.55 -15.03 -1.60
C SER A 4 -7.38 -14.48 -2.75
N GLU A 5 -8.45 -15.17 -3.09
CA GLU A 5 -9.48 -14.60 -3.96
C GLU A 5 -10.33 -13.62 -3.17
N VAL A 6 -10.66 -12.51 -3.81
CA VAL A 6 -11.56 -11.49 -3.27
C VAL A 6 -12.67 -11.23 -4.28
N TYR A 7 -13.87 -11.11 -3.77
CA TYR A 7 -15.10 -10.91 -4.52
C TYR A 7 -15.69 -9.57 -4.15
N TYR A 8 -15.98 -8.72 -5.11
CA TYR A 8 -16.54 -7.41 -4.85
C TYR A 8 -17.45 -6.92 -5.97
N GLN A 9 -18.32 -6.01 -5.60
CA GLN A 9 -19.23 -5.37 -6.54
C GLN A 9 -18.46 -4.50 -7.53
N LYS A 10 -18.75 -4.65 -8.81
CA LYS A 10 -18.16 -3.82 -9.88
C LYS A 10 -18.40 -2.34 -9.58
N ASN A 11 -17.35 -1.53 -9.73
CA ASN A 11 -17.37 -0.08 -9.47
C ASN A 11 -17.67 0.35 -8.01
N TRP A 12 -17.60 -0.56 -7.02
CA TRP A 12 -17.84 -0.18 -5.63
C TRP A 12 -16.73 0.74 -5.07
N PHE A 13 -15.52 0.58 -5.57
CA PHE A 13 -14.37 1.34 -5.13
C PHE A 13 -13.68 2.03 -6.32
N ASP A 14 -13.64 3.34 -6.29
CA ASP A 14 -12.85 4.16 -7.20
C ASP A 14 -12.03 5.13 -6.35
N ILE A 15 -10.72 4.88 -6.27
CA ILE A 15 -9.81 5.72 -5.47
C ILE A 15 -9.82 7.18 -5.92
N ASN A 16 -10.14 7.43 -7.19
CA ASN A 16 -10.23 8.80 -7.70
C ASN A 16 -11.50 9.52 -7.24
N LYS A 17 -12.47 8.78 -6.71
CA LYS A 17 -13.71 9.32 -6.12
C LYS A 17 -13.64 9.41 -4.60
N LEU A 18 -12.54 8.94 -3.97
CA LEU A 18 -12.29 9.25 -2.57
C LEU A 18 -12.16 10.76 -2.45
N ASP A 19 -13.11 11.36 -1.75
CA ASP A 19 -13.05 12.79 -1.45
C ASP A 19 -11.81 13.03 -0.59
N GLN A 20 -10.82 13.71 -1.17
CA GLN A 20 -9.58 14.07 -0.46
C GLN A 20 -9.83 15.03 0.71
N ASN A 21 -11.07 15.54 0.83
CA ASN A 21 -11.49 16.47 1.86
C ASN A 21 -12.37 15.82 2.94
N ILE A 22 -12.21 14.52 3.21
CA ILE A 22 -12.94 13.85 4.30
C ILE A 22 -12.56 14.52 5.62
N ASP A 23 -13.54 15.19 6.24
CA ASP A 23 -13.36 15.69 7.61
C ASP A 23 -13.44 14.51 8.59
N ILE A 24 -12.28 14.02 8.99
CA ILE A 24 -12.15 12.91 9.96
C ILE A 24 -12.70 13.24 11.35
N ASN A 25 -12.95 14.51 11.66
CA ASN A 25 -13.56 14.95 12.92
C ASN A 25 -15.08 15.16 12.79
N GLY A 26 -15.61 15.05 11.56
CA GLY A 26 -17.02 15.16 11.28
C GLY A 26 -17.79 13.86 11.48
N ASP A 27 -19.07 13.85 11.06
CA ASP A 27 -19.87 12.64 11.04
C ASP A 27 -19.47 11.74 9.84
N LEU A 28 -18.76 10.66 10.13
CA LEU A 28 -18.34 9.67 9.14
C LEU A 28 -19.40 8.59 8.86
N GLN A 29 -20.53 8.57 9.57
CA GLN A 29 -21.53 7.52 9.43
C GLN A 29 -22.09 7.41 8.00
N PRO A 30 -22.40 8.51 7.28
CA PRO A 30 -22.88 8.43 5.89
C PRO A 30 -21.86 7.78 4.95
N LEU A 31 -20.56 8.03 5.17
CA LEU A 31 -19.49 7.42 4.40
C LEU A 31 -19.39 5.90 4.69
N VAL A 32 -19.44 5.54 5.96
CA VAL A 32 -19.44 4.13 6.40
C VAL A 32 -20.63 3.39 5.81
N ASP A 33 -21.83 3.96 5.87
CA ASP A 33 -23.06 3.38 5.34
C ASP A 33 -22.96 3.16 3.82
N ALA A 34 -22.38 4.11 3.10
CA ALA A 34 -22.17 3.99 1.66
C ALA A 34 -21.23 2.81 1.32
N TYR A 35 -20.16 2.61 2.07
CA TYR A 35 -19.27 1.45 1.86
C TYR A 35 -19.93 0.13 2.30
N LEU A 36 -20.62 0.11 3.42
CA LEU A 36 -21.32 -1.08 3.90
C LEU A 36 -22.49 -1.51 2.99
N SER A 37 -23.01 -0.60 2.17
CA SER A 37 -24.05 -0.94 1.18
C SER A 37 -23.51 -1.74 0.00
N CYS A 38 -22.19 -1.78 -0.19
CA CYS A 38 -21.55 -2.49 -1.28
C CYS A 38 -21.12 -3.90 -0.86
N TYR A 39 -21.20 -4.84 -1.79
CA TYR A 39 -20.75 -6.21 -1.53
C TYR A 39 -19.23 -6.32 -1.70
N ALA A 40 -18.55 -6.82 -0.69
CA ALA A 40 -17.18 -7.26 -0.76
C ALA A 40 -16.95 -8.43 0.23
N ALA A 41 -16.24 -9.46 -0.21
CA ALA A 41 -15.95 -10.64 0.61
C ALA A 41 -14.64 -11.30 0.19
N THR A 42 -13.97 -11.95 1.13
CA THR A 42 -12.90 -12.90 0.83
C THR A 42 -13.50 -14.25 0.42
N ASP A 43 -12.70 -15.13 -0.15
CA ASP A 43 -13.09 -16.51 -0.51
C ASP A 43 -13.73 -17.27 0.67
N GLU A 44 -13.22 -17.09 1.87
CA GLU A 44 -13.76 -17.70 3.09
C GLU A 44 -15.17 -17.21 3.47
N LYS A 45 -15.54 -16.02 3.04
CA LYS A 45 -16.81 -15.35 3.37
C LYS A 45 -17.78 -15.28 2.22
N HIS A 46 -17.29 -15.47 0.99
CA HIS A 46 -18.13 -15.47 -0.19
C HIS A 46 -19.01 -16.73 -0.24
N ASP A 47 -20.32 -16.54 -0.27
CA ASP A 47 -21.28 -17.62 -0.51
C ASP A 47 -21.97 -17.39 -1.86
N PRO A 48 -21.60 -18.15 -2.91
CA PRO A 48 -22.19 -17.98 -4.22
C PRO A 48 -23.72 -18.16 -4.27
N LYS A 49 -24.29 -18.95 -3.32
CA LYS A 49 -25.74 -19.20 -3.26
C LYS A 49 -26.52 -18.04 -2.67
N ASN A 50 -25.90 -17.28 -1.79
CA ASN A 50 -26.51 -16.15 -1.11
C ASN A 50 -25.89 -14.80 -1.52
N CYS A 51 -25.07 -14.77 -2.56
CA CYS A 51 -24.51 -13.54 -3.10
C CYS A 51 -25.66 -12.65 -3.64
N PRO A 52 -25.76 -11.38 -3.20
CA PRO A 52 -26.81 -10.47 -3.65
C PRO A 52 -26.60 -9.92 -5.06
N LEU A 53 -25.44 -10.20 -5.66
CA LEU A 53 -25.04 -9.69 -6.97
C LEU A 53 -25.23 -10.74 -8.07
N THR A 54 -25.45 -10.26 -9.28
CA THR A 54 -25.38 -11.08 -10.49
C THR A 54 -23.92 -11.35 -10.88
N GLU A 55 -23.69 -12.38 -11.70
CA GLU A 55 -22.33 -12.66 -12.21
C GLU A 55 -21.73 -11.49 -13.01
N GLU A 56 -22.56 -10.66 -13.64
CA GLU A 56 -22.11 -9.50 -14.42
C GLU A 56 -21.64 -8.34 -13.54
N ASP A 57 -22.16 -8.25 -12.31
CA ASP A 57 -21.86 -7.20 -11.34
C ASP A 57 -20.78 -7.61 -10.32
N LEU A 58 -20.46 -8.91 -10.28
CA LEU A 58 -19.46 -9.46 -9.37
C LEU A 58 -18.10 -9.54 -10.06
N ILE A 59 -17.07 -9.00 -9.40
CA ILE A 59 -15.69 -9.18 -9.80
C ILE A 59 -15.04 -10.16 -8.84
N ALA A 60 -14.39 -11.19 -9.39
CA ALA A 60 -13.49 -12.08 -8.66
C ALA A 60 -12.05 -11.81 -9.12
N THR A 61 -11.17 -11.55 -8.18
CA THR A 61 -9.75 -11.32 -8.46
C THR A 61 -8.89 -11.78 -7.30
N ARG A 62 -7.59 -11.93 -7.54
CA ARG A 62 -6.65 -12.21 -6.47
C ARG A 62 -6.18 -10.91 -5.85
N GLY A 63 -6.13 -10.87 -4.52
CA GLY A 63 -5.68 -9.74 -3.73
C GLY A 63 -4.48 -10.08 -2.86
N ILE A 64 -3.65 -9.08 -2.60
CA ILE A 64 -2.59 -9.13 -1.59
C ILE A 64 -3.12 -8.46 -0.34
N GLU A 65 -3.19 -9.19 0.78
CA GLU A 65 -3.58 -8.61 2.06
C GLU A 65 -2.45 -7.73 2.60
N VAL A 66 -2.64 -6.42 2.51
CA VAL A 66 -1.66 -5.43 3.00
C VAL A 66 -1.94 -4.96 4.42
N GLY A 67 -3.13 -5.20 4.92
CA GLY A 67 -3.53 -4.86 6.28
C GLY A 67 -4.79 -5.58 6.69
N HIS A 68 -5.01 -5.66 8.01
CA HIS A 68 -6.17 -6.35 8.57
C HIS A 68 -6.69 -5.59 9.79
N ILE A 69 -8.01 -5.37 9.81
CA ILE A 69 -8.71 -4.79 10.95
C ILE A 69 -9.46 -5.91 11.66
N PHE A 70 -9.13 -6.11 12.94
CA PHE A 70 -9.81 -7.06 13.79
C PHE A 70 -10.73 -6.33 14.77
N TYR A 71 -11.98 -6.70 14.81
CA TYR A 71 -12.93 -6.25 15.81
C TYR A 71 -13.26 -7.41 16.75
N PHE A 72 -12.84 -7.32 17.99
CA PHE A 72 -13.01 -8.36 18.99
C PHE A 72 -14.24 -8.15 19.88
N GLY A 73 -14.86 -6.95 19.81
CA GLY A 73 -15.95 -6.60 20.73
C GLY A 73 -15.49 -6.69 22.17
N THR A 74 -16.28 -7.36 23.02
CA THR A 74 -15.98 -7.55 24.44
C THR A 74 -15.34 -8.91 24.75
N LYS A 75 -15.00 -9.73 23.73
CA LYS A 75 -14.50 -11.10 23.91
C LYS A 75 -13.36 -11.23 24.93
N TYR A 76 -12.42 -10.31 24.93
CA TYR A 76 -11.27 -10.34 25.84
C TYR A 76 -11.55 -9.56 27.12
N SER A 77 -12.25 -8.43 27.03
CA SER A 77 -12.59 -7.62 28.20
C SER A 77 -13.55 -8.34 29.15
N ASP A 78 -14.51 -9.11 28.64
CA ASP A 78 -15.36 -9.96 29.45
C ASP A 78 -14.54 -10.99 30.23
N ALA A 79 -13.62 -11.69 29.53
CA ALA A 79 -12.78 -12.71 30.17
C ALA A 79 -11.80 -12.14 31.20
N LEU A 80 -11.34 -10.90 31.00
CA LEU A 80 -10.41 -10.18 31.89
C LEU A 80 -11.12 -9.33 32.94
N ASN A 81 -12.45 -9.26 32.90
CA ASN A 81 -13.26 -8.35 33.70
C ASN A 81 -12.78 -6.89 33.59
N ALA A 82 -12.41 -6.49 32.37
CA ALA A 82 -11.92 -5.15 32.08
C ALA A 82 -13.08 -4.23 31.70
N SER A 83 -13.51 -3.40 32.65
CA SER A 83 -14.64 -2.48 32.48
C SER A 83 -14.27 -1.04 32.79
N VAL A 84 -15.08 -0.10 32.30
CA VAL A 84 -15.00 1.32 32.58
C VAL A 84 -16.40 1.85 32.93
N VAL A 85 -16.44 2.85 33.76
CA VAL A 85 -17.69 3.56 34.08
C VAL A 85 -17.90 4.66 33.04
N GLY A 86 -19.01 4.57 32.30
CA GLY A 86 -19.39 5.58 31.31
C GLY A 86 -19.85 6.89 31.95
N TYR A 87 -20.08 7.91 31.12
CA TYR A 87 -20.61 9.22 31.55
C TYR A 87 -21.99 9.12 32.20
N ASP A 88 -22.73 8.06 31.91
CA ASP A 88 -24.03 7.72 32.47
C ASP A 88 -23.94 7.02 33.86
N GLY A 89 -22.71 6.77 34.33
CA GLY A 89 -22.46 6.06 35.58
C GLY A 89 -22.60 4.53 35.46
N ILE A 90 -22.82 3.99 34.27
CA ILE A 90 -22.98 2.56 34.03
C ILE A 90 -21.60 1.95 33.74
N GLU A 91 -21.34 0.78 34.35
CA GLU A 91 -20.14 0.00 34.09
C GLU A 91 -20.32 -0.79 32.80
N ASN A 92 -19.39 -0.60 31.88
CA ASN A 92 -19.39 -1.26 30.57
C ASN A 92 -18.05 -1.91 30.29
N HIS A 93 -18.07 -3.14 29.76
CA HIS A 93 -16.86 -3.79 29.26
C HIS A 93 -16.33 -3.06 28.03
N VAL A 94 -15.01 -2.88 27.95
CA VAL A 94 -14.37 -2.16 26.84
C VAL A 94 -14.40 -2.97 25.55
N HIS A 95 -14.79 -2.31 24.46
CA HIS A 95 -14.67 -2.91 23.15
C HIS A 95 -13.22 -2.83 22.67
N MET A 96 -12.72 -3.90 22.07
CA MET A 96 -11.34 -4.05 21.65
C MET A 96 -11.26 -4.27 20.16
N GLY A 97 -10.23 -3.71 19.55
CA GLY A 97 -9.86 -3.94 18.16
C GLY A 97 -8.35 -3.98 17.99
N SER A 98 -7.90 -4.48 16.86
CA SER A 98 -6.50 -4.48 16.45
C SER A 98 -6.40 -4.08 14.99
N TYR A 99 -5.36 -3.31 14.67
CA TYR A 99 -5.17 -2.73 13.34
C TYR A 99 -3.75 -3.06 12.90
N GLY A 100 -3.63 -3.98 11.96
CA GLY A 100 -2.36 -4.45 11.45
C GLY A 100 -2.07 -3.94 10.04
N VAL A 101 -0.81 -3.56 9.78
CA VAL A 101 -0.31 -3.25 8.44
C VAL A 101 0.96 -4.06 8.19
N GLY A 102 0.98 -4.77 7.06
CA GLY A 102 2.14 -5.54 6.62
C GLY A 102 3.15 -4.64 5.90
N VAL A 103 3.95 -3.87 6.64
CA VAL A 103 4.88 -2.88 6.07
C VAL A 103 5.82 -3.51 5.04
N SER A 104 6.43 -4.66 5.36
CA SER A 104 7.30 -5.38 4.42
C SER A 104 6.54 -5.92 3.21
N ARG A 105 5.30 -6.37 3.42
CA ARG A 105 4.42 -6.86 2.34
C ARG A 105 3.98 -5.74 1.41
N LEU A 106 3.84 -4.51 1.91
CA LEU A 106 3.52 -3.34 1.10
C LEU A 106 4.54 -3.10 -0.02
N VAL A 107 5.82 -3.28 0.24
CA VAL A 107 6.87 -3.14 -0.79
C VAL A 107 6.58 -4.09 -1.95
N GLY A 108 6.36 -5.38 -1.67
CA GLY A 108 6.02 -6.37 -2.69
C GLY A 108 4.70 -6.07 -3.41
N ALA A 109 3.69 -5.59 -2.68
CA ALA A 109 2.40 -5.23 -3.26
C ALA A 109 2.48 -4.02 -4.19
N ILE A 110 3.29 -3.02 -3.86
CA ILE A 110 3.53 -1.85 -4.72
C ILE A 110 4.27 -2.27 -5.99
N ILE A 111 5.31 -3.09 -5.88
CA ILE A 111 6.05 -3.61 -7.04
C ILE A 111 5.12 -4.41 -7.95
N GLU A 112 4.30 -5.29 -7.38
CA GLU A 112 3.33 -6.09 -8.14
C GLU A 112 2.30 -5.24 -8.88
N ALA A 113 1.89 -4.12 -8.30
CA ALA A 113 0.94 -3.19 -8.89
C ALA A 113 1.58 -2.20 -9.88
N SER A 114 2.90 -1.99 -9.80
CA SER A 114 3.61 -0.90 -10.46
C SER A 114 4.91 -1.38 -11.09
N HIS A 115 4.80 -2.22 -12.11
CA HIS A 115 5.92 -2.74 -12.89
C HIS A 115 5.55 -2.82 -14.38
N ASP A 116 6.54 -2.91 -15.22
CA ASP A 116 6.41 -3.23 -16.64
C ASP A 116 7.31 -4.44 -17.01
N GLU A 117 7.48 -4.69 -18.31
CA GLU A 117 8.32 -5.78 -18.81
C GLU A 117 9.82 -5.58 -18.55
N LYS A 118 10.25 -4.39 -18.17
CA LYS A 118 11.66 -4.03 -17.95
C LYS A 118 12.05 -4.04 -16.48
N GLY A 119 11.13 -3.68 -15.60
CA GLY A 119 11.43 -3.62 -14.19
C GLY A 119 10.34 -2.93 -13.36
N ILE A 120 10.75 -2.35 -12.26
CA ILE A 120 9.88 -1.67 -11.30
C ILE A 120 9.60 -0.25 -11.78
N VAL A 121 8.32 0.15 -11.70
CA VAL A 121 7.89 1.54 -11.96
C VAL A 121 7.32 2.10 -10.67
N TRP A 122 8.19 2.64 -9.82
CA TRP A 122 7.79 3.17 -8.53
C TRP A 122 6.83 4.36 -8.68
N PRO A 123 5.69 4.38 -7.95
CA PRO A 123 4.93 5.60 -7.74
C PRO A 123 5.80 6.66 -7.04
N GLU A 124 5.75 7.92 -7.48
CA GLU A 124 6.57 9.02 -6.96
C GLU A 124 6.59 9.10 -5.42
N ALA A 125 5.43 8.89 -4.77
CA ALA A 125 5.28 8.98 -3.32
C ALA A 125 6.07 7.92 -2.52
N VAL A 126 6.53 6.86 -3.16
CA VAL A 126 7.22 5.71 -2.51
C VAL A 126 8.47 5.28 -3.25
N ALA A 127 8.89 6.03 -4.25
CA ALA A 127 10.14 5.81 -4.95
C ALA A 127 11.30 5.93 -3.96
N PRO A 128 12.24 4.95 -3.95
CA PRO A 128 13.38 4.99 -3.02
C PRO A 128 14.38 6.09 -3.34
N PHE A 129 14.40 6.55 -4.60
CA PHE A 129 15.27 7.60 -5.10
C PHE A 129 14.54 8.41 -6.18
N ASP A 130 14.89 9.69 -6.31
CA ASP A 130 14.36 10.55 -7.36
C ASP A 130 15.10 10.34 -8.68
N ILE A 131 16.41 10.03 -8.61
CA ILE A 131 17.28 9.93 -9.78
C ILE A 131 18.28 8.78 -9.63
N GLY A 132 18.40 7.94 -10.68
CA GLY A 132 19.53 7.03 -10.86
C GLY A 132 20.64 7.69 -11.70
N LEU A 133 21.84 7.81 -11.15
CA LEU A 133 23.02 8.33 -11.84
C LEU A 133 24.04 7.21 -12.05
N VAL A 134 24.33 6.87 -13.30
CA VAL A 134 25.25 5.78 -13.64
C VAL A 134 26.54 6.32 -14.23
N ASN A 135 27.68 6.05 -13.59
CA ASN A 135 29.00 6.27 -14.18
C ASN A 135 29.29 5.13 -15.17
N VAL A 136 29.18 5.44 -16.45
CA VAL A 136 29.36 4.44 -17.53
C VAL A 136 30.81 4.10 -17.82
N LYS A 137 31.79 4.87 -17.29
CA LYS A 137 33.21 4.70 -17.58
C LYS A 137 34.07 5.17 -16.41
N ILE A 138 34.20 4.30 -15.40
CA ILE A 138 34.85 4.65 -14.14
C ILE A 138 36.34 4.94 -14.29
N ASP A 139 37.03 4.30 -15.25
CA ASP A 139 38.44 4.51 -15.54
C ASP A 139 38.72 5.85 -16.24
N ASP A 140 37.70 6.53 -16.73
CA ASP A 140 37.84 7.86 -17.33
C ASP A 140 37.66 8.93 -16.25
N VAL A 141 38.78 9.55 -15.88
CA VAL A 141 38.82 10.58 -14.82
C VAL A 141 37.83 11.72 -15.11
N LYS A 142 37.73 12.14 -16.37
CA LYS A 142 36.82 13.22 -16.75
C LYS A 142 35.35 12.83 -16.63
N CYS A 143 35.02 11.60 -16.97
CA CYS A 143 33.67 11.06 -16.78
C CYS A 143 33.30 11.02 -15.30
N SER A 144 34.22 10.53 -14.46
CA SER A 144 34.01 10.45 -13.01
C SER A 144 33.88 11.83 -12.35
N GLU A 145 34.72 12.81 -12.77
CA GLU A 145 34.60 14.19 -12.28
C GLU A 145 33.25 14.82 -12.61
N ILE A 146 32.76 14.61 -13.85
CA ILE A 146 31.44 15.09 -14.26
C ILE A 146 30.32 14.43 -13.47
N CYS A 147 30.36 13.10 -13.27
CA CYS A 147 29.36 12.38 -12.47
C CYS A 147 29.34 12.89 -11.02
N HIS A 148 30.51 13.08 -10.40
CA HIS A 148 30.60 13.63 -9.04
C HIS A 148 30.02 15.04 -8.94
N GLU A 149 30.29 15.90 -9.94
CA GLU A 149 29.74 17.25 -9.96
C GLU A 149 28.22 17.24 -10.11
N PHE A 150 27.66 16.36 -10.99
CA PHE A 150 26.21 16.20 -11.10
C PHE A 150 25.60 15.69 -9.81
N TYR A 151 26.16 14.63 -9.21
CA TYR A 151 25.70 14.10 -7.93
C TYR A 151 25.61 15.19 -6.87
N ARG A 152 26.72 15.97 -6.70
CA ARG A 152 26.78 17.05 -5.71
C ARG A 152 25.68 18.10 -5.95
N ARG A 153 25.51 18.57 -7.20
CA ARG A 153 24.54 19.62 -7.55
C ARG A 153 23.09 19.16 -7.35
N LEU A 154 22.78 17.94 -7.75
CA LEU A 154 21.45 17.36 -7.60
C LEU A 154 21.13 17.15 -6.10
N HIS A 155 22.08 16.63 -5.34
CA HIS A 155 21.93 16.45 -3.90
C HIS A 155 21.75 17.79 -3.17
N GLU A 156 22.51 18.83 -3.52
CA GLU A 156 22.34 20.18 -2.98
C GLU A 156 20.96 20.79 -3.34
N SER A 157 20.31 20.32 -4.39
CA SER A 157 18.95 20.71 -4.76
C SER A 157 17.87 19.96 -3.96
N GLY A 158 18.25 19.06 -3.04
CA GLY A 158 17.33 18.31 -2.18
C GLY A 158 16.76 17.03 -2.80
N LEU A 159 17.38 16.53 -3.88
CA LEU A 159 16.98 15.29 -4.52
C LEU A 159 17.72 14.09 -3.92
N ASP A 160 17.03 12.95 -3.79
CA ASP A 160 17.63 11.67 -3.42
C ASP A 160 18.16 10.94 -4.66
N ILE A 161 19.47 10.63 -4.64
CA ILE A 161 20.16 10.11 -5.81
C ILE A 161 20.83 8.78 -5.50
N LEU A 162 20.52 7.76 -6.29
CA LEU A 162 21.29 6.54 -6.33
C LEU A 162 22.43 6.70 -7.34
N TYR A 163 23.68 6.78 -6.86
CA TYR A 163 24.84 6.89 -7.72
C TYR A 163 25.57 5.55 -7.83
N ASP A 164 25.61 5.00 -9.07
CA ASP A 164 26.33 3.76 -9.36
C ASP A 164 27.72 4.08 -9.92
N ASP A 165 28.70 4.00 -9.05
CA ASP A 165 30.15 4.18 -9.33
C ASP A 165 30.93 2.85 -9.31
N ARG A 166 30.24 1.69 -9.32
CA ARG A 166 30.88 0.38 -9.34
C ARG A 166 31.72 0.19 -10.61
N ASP A 167 32.81 -0.56 -10.51
CA ASP A 167 33.57 -1.02 -11.66
C ASP A 167 32.90 -2.25 -12.31
N GLU A 168 31.80 -1.97 -13.01
CA GLU A 168 30.96 -2.95 -13.67
C GLU A 168 30.62 -2.52 -15.09
N ARG A 169 30.20 -3.48 -15.92
CA ARG A 169 29.77 -3.19 -17.28
C ARG A 169 28.54 -2.28 -17.29
N THR A 170 28.52 -1.28 -18.15
CA THR A 170 27.40 -0.33 -18.30
C THR A 170 26.04 -1.02 -18.42
N GLY A 171 25.96 -2.11 -19.22
CA GLY A 171 24.71 -2.85 -19.38
C GLY A 171 24.22 -3.51 -18.10
N SER A 172 25.14 -4.00 -17.23
CA SER A 172 24.79 -4.53 -15.91
C SER A 172 24.24 -3.44 -14.99
N LYS A 173 24.92 -2.28 -14.95
CA LYS A 173 24.48 -1.13 -14.13
C LYS A 173 23.11 -0.63 -14.54
N LEU A 174 22.84 -0.53 -15.85
CA LEU A 174 21.52 -0.10 -16.34
C LEU A 174 20.43 -1.12 -16.02
N ALA A 175 20.72 -2.43 -16.15
CA ALA A 175 19.77 -3.46 -15.79
C ALA A 175 19.47 -3.47 -14.26
N ASP A 176 20.48 -3.21 -13.44
CA ASP A 176 20.29 -3.09 -11.99
C ASP A 176 19.45 -1.86 -11.63
N MET A 177 19.62 -0.73 -12.37
CA MET A 177 18.81 0.48 -12.18
C MET A 177 17.33 0.27 -12.54
N ASP A 178 17.04 -0.58 -13.52
CA ASP A 178 15.65 -0.91 -13.90
C ASP A 178 14.94 -1.77 -12.82
N LEU A 179 15.70 -2.29 -11.83
CA LEU A 179 15.18 -3.10 -10.73
C LEU A 179 15.05 -2.32 -9.41
N ILE A 180 15.44 -1.07 -9.38
CA ILE A 180 15.41 -0.21 -8.20
C ILE A 180 14.50 0.99 -8.47
#